data_58fbde8f5c5e4e3d97edcaae9e86c022
#
_entry.id   58fbde8f5c5e4e3d97edcaae9e86c022
#
_cell.length_a   1.000
_cell.length_b   1.000
_cell.length_c   1.000
_cell.angle_alpha   90.00
_cell.angle_beta   90.00
_cell.angle_gamma   90.00
#
_symmetry.space_group_name_H-M   'P 1'
#
loop_
_entity.id
_entity.type
_entity.pdbx_description
1 polymer ?
#
loop_
_entity_poly.entity_id
_entity_poly.type
_entity_poly.pdbx_seq_one_letter_code
_entity_poly.pdbx_strand_id
1 'polypeptide(L)'
;DLIEYNDDHLYEEPGTALGHLWSWTSNGNGTHTRTCQRENCNATETDTCSGGEATCTAKAICEVCKSEYGTLKAHDFTAETAEEQYLKSGSSCTEKAVYYKSCTVCGLSSKGTDGEATFESGSVLGHDWGAWKSNGNVTHTRVCSRDASHTETENCSGGEATCTAKEI
;
A
#
# COMPACT_ATOMS: atom_id res chain seq x y z
N ASP A 1 -2.01 28.22 51.39
CA ASP A 1 -2.46 26.94 50.86
C ASP A 1 -2.88 27.16 49.41
N LEU A 2 -2.02 26.69 48.49
CA LEU A 2 -2.29 26.75 47.07
C LEU A 2 -3.38 25.74 46.74
N ILE A 3 -4.51 26.18 46.25
CA ILE A 3 -5.50 25.32 45.63
C ILE A 3 -5.11 25.20 44.15
N GLU A 4 -4.59 24.03 43.75
CA GLU A 4 -4.38 23.69 42.33
C GLU A 4 -5.74 23.64 41.62
N TYR A 5 -6.01 24.63 40.82
CA TYR A 5 -6.99 24.55 39.75
C TYR A 5 -6.28 24.16 38.47
N ASN A 6 -6.94 23.31 37.66
CA ASN A 6 -6.49 22.94 36.33
C ASN A 6 -5.85 24.12 35.60
N ASP A 7 -4.88 23.87 34.76
CA ASP A 7 -3.95 24.79 34.08
C ASP A 7 -4.53 26.12 33.55
N ASP A 8 -5.85 26.33 33.61
CA ASP A 8 -6.55 27.49 33.06
C ASP A 8 -6.99 28.53 34.12
N HIS A 9 -6.91 28.25 35.43
CA HIS A 9 -7.43 29.16 36.46
C HIS A 9 -6.58 29.18 37.70
N LEU A 10 -5.56 30.03 37.76
CA LEU A 10 -4.90 30.44 38.98
C LEU A 10 -5.68 31.60 39.62
N TYR A 11 -6.36 31.33 40.72
CA TYR A 11 -6.86 32.37 41.61
C TYR A 11 -5.78 32.68 42.65
N GLU A 12 -5.27 33.91 42.61
CA GLU A 12 -4.41 34.41 43.63
C GLU A 12 -5.19 35.26 44.62
N GLU A 13 -4.70 35.37 45.87
CA GLU A 13 -5.22 36.18 46.94
C GLU A 13 -5.44 37.65 46.49
N PRO A 14 -6.37 38.44 47.07
CA PRO A 14 -6.62 39.82 46.69
C PRO A 14 -5.34 40.68 46.73
N GLY A 15 -4.86 41.13 45.59
CA GLY A 15 -3.65 41.90 45.42
C GLY A 15 -2.55 41.27 44.60
N THR A 16 -2.70 40.00 44.17
CA THR A 16 -1.78 39.28 43.28
C THR A 16 -2.25 39.39 41.82
N ALA A 17 -1.33 39.26 40.89
CA ALA A 17 -1.66 39.32 39.45
C ALA A 17 -2.53 38.12 39.04
N LEU A 18 -3.67 38.38 38.46
CA LEU A 18 -4.46 37.34 37.86
C LEU A 18 -3.71 36.75 36.68
N GLY A 19 -3.49 35.43 36.63
CA GLY A 19 -2.87 34.76 35.49
C GLY A 19 -3.58 35.05 34.16
N HIS A 20 -3.03 34.61 33.05
CA HIS A 20 -3.63 34.80 31.74
C HIS A 20 -4.80 33.82 31.50
N LEU A 21 -5.85 34.29 30.86
CA LEU A 21 -6.93 33.46 30.31
C LEU A 21 -6.63 33.23 28.82
N TRP A 22 -6.04 32.08 28.50
CA TRP A 22 -5.55 31.82 27.16
C TRP A 22 -6.65 31.24 26.22
N SER A 23 -6.65 31.71 24.97
CA SER A 23 -7.36 31.09 23.86
C SER A 23 -6.38 30.76 22.75
N TRP A 24 -6.50 29.58 22.16
CA TRP A 24 -5.61 29.09 21.11
C TRP A 24 -6.19 29.32 19.73
N THR A 25 -5.36 29.74 18.78
CA THR A 25 -5.71 29.91 17.37
C THR A 25 -4.62 29.32 16.49
N SER A 26 -4.99 28.50 15.51
CA SER A 26 -4.05 28.00 14.50
C SER A 26 -3.63 29.13 13.55
N ASN A 27 -2.34 29.19 13.23
CA ASN A 27 -1.79 30.13 12.25
C ASN A 27 -1.76 29.55 10.83
N GLY A 28 -2.14 28.28 10.63
CA GLY A 28 -2.18 27.61 9.33
C GLY A 28 -0.82 27.19 8.75
N ASN A 29 0.28 27.52 9.42
CA ASN A 29 1.66 27.25 8.98
C ASN A 29 2.41 26.23 9.85
N GLY A 30 1.69 25.40 10.60
CA GLY A 30 2.28 24.47 11.57
C GLY A 30 2.61 25.11 12.91
N THR A 31 2.10 26.32 13.18
CA THR A 31 2.18 26.97 14.47
C THR A 31 0.78 27.33 14.98
N HIS A 32 0.69 27.60 16.26
CA HIS A 32 -0.51 28.16 16.89
C HIS A 32 -0.12 29.27 17.86
N THR A 33 -1.02 30.22 18.04
CA THR A 33 -0.85 31.36 18.93
C THR A 33 -1.88 31.31 20.04
N ARG A 34 -1.46 31.46 21.28
CA ARG A 34 -2.35 31.74 22.40
C ARG A 34 -2.41 33.20 22.67
N THR A 35 -3.61 33.72 22.91
CA THR A 35 -3.87 35.11 23.19
C THR A 35 -4.67 35.21 24.49
N CYS A 36 -4.23 36.11 25.37
CA CYS A 36 -4.96 36.37 26.60
C CYS A 36 -6.31 37.04 26.31
N GLN A 37 -7.39 36.45 26.85
CA GLN A 37 -8.76 36.95 26.67
C GLN A 37 -9.20 37.92 27.77
N ARG A 38 -8.32 38.24 28.72
CA ARG A 38 -8.64 39.23 29.78
C ARG A 38 -8.62 40.64 29.23
N GLU A 39 -9.52 41.45 29.72
CA GLU A 39 -9.58 42.88 29.36
C GLU A 39 -8.26 43.59 29.68
N ASN A 40 -7.75 44.39 28.76
CA ASN A 40 -6.45 45.09 28.84
C ASN A 40 -5.21 44.19 28.91
N CYS A 41 -5.31 42.89 28.62
CA CYS A 41 -4.20 41.99 28.49
C CYS A 41 -3.90 41.73 27.00
N ASN A 42 -2.73 42.16 26.54
CA ASN A 42 -2.29 41.95 25.14
C ASN A 42 -1.23 40.87 25.03
N ALA A 43 -1.13 39.99 26.03
CA ALA A 43 -0.16 38.88 26.01
C ALA A 43 -0.49 37.86 24.91
N THR A 44 0.51 37.52 24.11
CA THR A 44 0.43 36.51 23.06
C THR A 44 1.69 35.67 23.09
N GLU A 45 1.56 34.37 22.82
CA GLU A 45 2.67 33.44 22.66
C GLU A 45 2.42 32.53 21.47
N THR A 46 3.46 32.22 20.71
CA THR A 46 3.37 31.38 19.54
C THR A 46 4.26 30.15 19.69
N ASP A 47 3.69 28.98 19.49
CA ASP A 47 4.36 27.69 19.55
C ASP A 47 4.14 26.89 18.28
N THR A 48 4.99 25.90 18.06
CA THR A 48 4.83 24.94 16.96
C THR A 48 3.76 23.90 17.30
N CYS A 49 2.98 23.53 16.28
CA CYS A 49 2.02 22.44 16.42
C CYS A 49 2.73 21.11 16.70
N SER A 50 2.17 20.35 17.61
CA SER A 50 2.70 19.04 18.03
C SER A 50 1.58 18.05 18.35
N GLY A 51 1.95 16.78 18.49
CA GLY A 51 1.01 15.69 18.74
C GLY A 51 0.24 15.21 17.51
N GLY A 52 -0.52 14.15 17.67
CA GLY A 52 -1.19 13.45 16.58
C GLY A 52 -0.22 12.79 15.59
N GLU A 53 -0.74 11.97 14.72
CA GLU A 53 0.02 11.32 13.66
C GLU A 53 -0.59 11.56 12.29
N ALA A 54 0.24 11.96 11.31
CA ALA A 54 -0.18 11.99 9.92
C ALA A 54 -0.30 10.56 9.36
N THR A 55 -1.18 10.39 8.38
CA THR A 55 -1.26 9.19 7.54
C THR A 55 -0.98 9.56 6.09
N CYS A 56 -1.05 8.62 5.18
CA CYS A 56 -0.98 8.91 3.74
C CYS A 56 -2.23 9.63 3.20
N THR A 57 -3.30 9.73 3.99
CA THR A 57 -4.59 10.34 3.58
C THR A 57 -5.00 11.51 4.46
N ALA A 58 -4.37 11.68 5.63
CA ALA A 58 -4.70 12.76 6.56
C ALA A 58 -3.42 13.32 7.21
N LYS A 59 -3.38 14.63 7.40
CA LYS A 59 -2.33 15.32 8.14
C LYS A 59 -2.46 15.06 9.64
N ALA A 60 -1.40 15.31 10.39
CA ALA A 60 -1.46 15.30 11.85
C ALA A 60 -2.41 16.38 12.37
N ILE A 61 -3.08 16.09 13.47
CA ILE A 61 -3.95 17.05 14.20
C ILE A 61 -3.18 17.53 15.42
N CYS A 62 -2.97 18.83 15.52
CA CYS A 62 -2.34 19.43 16.70
C CYS A 62 -3.17 19.16 17.95
N GLU A 63 -2.55 18.66 19.02
CA GLU A 63 -3.25 18.38 20.27
C GLU A 63 -3.74 19.62 21.01
N VAL A 64 -3.12 20.77 20.75
CA VAL A 64 -3.44 22.04 21.38
C VAL A 64 -4.53 22.79 20.63
N CYS A 65 -4.28 23.20 19.38
CA CYS A 65 -5.23 24.02 18.61
C CYS A 65 -6.22 23.19 17.77
N LYS A 66 -6.12 21.86 17.77
CA LYS A 66 -6.99 20.91 17.04
C LYS A 66 -7.03 21.10 15.53
N SER A 67 -6.07 21.82 14.96
CA SER A 67 -5.96 22.05 13.52
C SER A 67 -4.98 21.07 12.87
N GLU A 68 -5.19 20.78 11.60
CA GLU A 68 -4.27 20.01 10.79
C GLU A 68 -2.93 20.73 10.60
N TYR A 69 -1.82 19.98 10.62
CA TYR A 69 -0.49 20.53 10.37
C TYR A 69 0.45 19.50 9.72
N GLY A 70 1.58 19.98 9.19
CA GLY A 70 2.59 19.13 8.56
C GLY A 70 2.17 18.62 7.17
N THR A 71 2.76 17.51 6.75
CA THR A 71 2.53 16.86 5.46
C THR A 71 1.96 15.46 5.64
N LEU A 72 1.34 14.92 4.61
CA LEU A 72 0.94 13.51 4.57
C LEU A 72 2.18 12.61 4.64
N LYS A 73 2.05 11.43 5.24
CA LYS A 73 3.06 10.37 5.15
C LYS A 73 3.05 9.77 3.75
N ALA A 74 4.18 9.20 3.34
CA ALA A 74 4.25 8.39 2.13
C ALA A 74 3.37 7.15 2.25
N HIS A 75 2.94 6.59 1.10
CA HIS A 75 2.26 5.30 1.06
C HIS A 75 3.23 4.16 1.40
N ASP A 76 2.78 3.20 2.18
CA ASP A 76 3.50 1.96 2.49
C ASP A 76 2.92 0.82 1.63
N PHE A 77 3.55 0.55 0.49
CA PHE A 77 3.15 -0.49 -0.46
C PHE A 77 3.69 -1.88 -0.06
N THR A 78 3.32 -2.36 1.11
CA THR A 78 3.74 -3.68 1.61
C THR A 78 2.61 -4.70 1.71
N ALA A 79 1.35 -4.28 1.58
CA ALA A 79 0.22 -5.19 1.62
C ALA A 79 0.14 -6.05 0.34
N GLU A 80 0.03 -7.36 0.52
CA GLU A 80 -0.06 -8.38 -0.53
C GLU A 80 -1.49 -8.93 -0.60
N THR A 81 -2.32 -8.30 -1.44
CA THR A 81 -3.73 -8.66 -1.62
C THR A 81 -3.95 -9.13 -3.05
N ALA A 82 -4.21 -10.44 -3.23
CA ALA A 82 -4.41 -11.05 -4.55
C ALA A 82 -5.86 -10.90 -5.03
N GLU A 83 -6.26 -9.67 -5.31
CA GLU A 83 -7.58 -9.30 -5.84
C GLU A 83 -7.46 -8.75 -7.26
N GLU A 84 -8.51 -8.87 -8.06
CA GLU A 84 -8.54 -8.48 -9.48
C GLU A 84 -8.12 -7.03 -9.70
N GLN A 85 -8.51 -6.12 -8.82
CA GLN A 85 -8.16 -4.70 -8.89
C GLN A 85 -6.64 -4.43 -8.82
N TYR A 86 -5.86 -5.35 -8.25
CA TYR A 86 -4.41 -5.26 -8.14
C TYR A 86 -3.69 -6.15 -9.15
N LEU A 87 -4.42 -6.86 -10.02
CA LEU A 87 -3.81 -7.77 -10.99
C LEU A 87 -2.94 -7.01 -11.99
N LYS A 88 -1.66 -7.42 -12.10
CA LYS A 88 -0.72 -6.95 -13.12
C LYS A 88 -0.69 -7.88 -14.31
N SER A 89 -0.59 -9.19 -14.07
CA SER A 89 -0.66 -10.24 -15.09
C SER A 89 -1.26 -11.51 -14.54
N GLY A 90 -2.12 -12.16 -15.30
CA GLY A 90 -2.68 -13.46 -14.97
C GLY A 90 -1.63 -14.57 -15.00
N SER A 91 -1.93 -15.72 -14.37
CA SER A 91 -1.07 -16.90 -14.44
C SER A 91 -1.04 -17.45 -15.87
N SER A 92 0.14 -17.97 -16.24
CA SER A 92 0.38 -18.65 -17.50
C SER A 92 0.68 -20.14 -17.28
N CYS A 93 1.07 -20.85 -18.34
CA CYS A 93 1.48 -22.25 -18.23
C CYS A 93 2.65 -22.43 -17.24
N THR A 94 3.54 -21.47 -17.15
CA THR A 94 4.82 -21.54 -16.45
C THR A 94 5.00 -20.49 -15.37
N GLU A 95 4.19 -19.43 -15.38
CA GLU A 95 4.30 -18.33 -14.44
C GLU A 95 3.02 -18.19 -13.60
N LYS A 96 3.19 -17.77 -12.36
CA LYS A 96 2.09 -17.41 -11.47
C LYS A 96 1.51 -16.06 -11.84
N ALA A 97 0.31 -15.76 -11.35
CA ALA A 97 -0.24 -14.43 -11.44
C ALA A 97 0.62 -13.44 -10.62
N VAL A 98 0.81 -12.24 -11.17
CA VAL A 98 1.53 -11.15 -10.52
C VAL A 98 0.55 -10.05 -10.18
N TYR A 99 0.65 -9.54 -8.98
CA TYR A 99 -0.19 -8.46 -8.44
C TYR A 99 0.66 -7.29 -7.99
N TYR A 100 0.12 -6.09 -8.11
CA TYR A 100 0.69 -4.91 -7.46
C TYR A 100 0.44 -4.97 -5.96
N LYS A 101 1.43 -4.63 -5.15
CA LYS A 101 1.21 -4.42 -3.72
C LYS A 101 0.37 -3.17 -3.48
N SER A 102 -0.33 -3.13 -2.37
CA SER A 102 -1.17 -2.00 -1.99
C SER A 102 -0.68 -1.34 -0.70
N CYS A 103 -1.09 -0.09 -0.51
CA CYS A 103 -0.81 0.63 0.72
C CYS A 103 -1.57 0.02 1.89
N THR A 104 -0.87 -0.29 2.97
CA THR A 104 -1.43 -0.90 4.19
C THR A 104 -2.49 -0.05 4.88
N VAL A 105 -2.47 1.27 4.64
CA VAL A 105 -3.37 2.23 5.29
C VAL A 105 -4.59 2.56 4.44
N CYS A 106 -4.40 2.82 3.14
CA CYS A 106 -5.49 3.31 2.28
C CYS A 106 -5.86 2.37 1.12
N GLY A 107 -5.16 1.26 0.94
CA GLY A 107 -5.41 0.31 -0.13
C GLY A 107 -5.01 0.79 -1.54
N LEU A 108 -4.40 1.97 -1.68
CA LEU A 108 -3.94 2.45 -2.99
C LEU A 108 -2.96 1.45 -3.60
N SER A 109 -3.14 1.11 -4.87
CA SER A 109 -2.20 0.25 -5.62
C SER A 109 -0.88 0.96 -5.88
N SER A 110 0.23 0.21 -5.86
CA SER A 110 1.54 0.71 -6.29
C SER A 110 1.67 0.88 -7.81
N LYS A 111 0.64 0.52 -8.58
CA LYS A 111 0.61 0.67 -10.04
C LYS A 111 0.86 2.12 -10.45
N GLY A 112 1.84 2.35 -11.33
CA GLY A 112 2.16 3.69 -11.85
C GLY A 112 2.95 4.56 -10.88
N THR A 113 3.40 4.03 -9.72
CA THR A 113 4.31 4.74 -8.82
C THR A 113 5.76 4.53 -9.25
N ASP A 114 6.66 5.40 -8.80
CA ASP A 114 8.10 5.21 -8.97
C ASP A 114 8.55 4.00 -8.12
N GLY A 115 8.96 2.92 -8.78
CA GLY A 115 9.30 1.65 -8.12
C GLY A 115 8.10 0.78 -7.78
N GLU A 116 7.24 0.48 -8.77
CA GLU A 116 6.10 -0.43 -8.61
C GLU A 116 6.46 -1.70 -7.82
N ALA A 117 5.85 -1.88 -6.66
CA ALA A 117 6.03 -3.07 -5.84
C ALA A 117 5.04 -4.16 -6.27
N THR A 118 5.54 -5.39 -6.52
CA THR A 118 4.72 -6.52 -6.95
C THR A 118 5.00 -7.77 -6.13
N PHE A 119 4.10 -8.74 -6.20
CA PHE A 119 4.26 -10.07 -5.63
C PHE A 119 3.55 -11.11 -6.49
N GLU A 120 3.98 -12.36 -6.38
CA GLU A 120 3.36 -13.49 -7.07
C GLU A 120 2.34 -14.19 -6.14
N SER A 121 1.23 -14.63 -6.71
CA SER A 121 0.23 -15.41 -5.96
C SER A 121 -0.44 -16.47 -6.83
N GLY A 122 -0.98 -17.51 -6.18
CA GLY A 122 -1.62 -18.62 -6.85
C GLY A 122 -0.65 -19.65 -7.42
N SER A 123 -1.11 -20.42 -8.39
CA SER A 123 -0.35 -21.47 -9.06
C SER A 123 -0.21 -21.18 -10.55
N VAL A 124 0.82 -21.75 -11.16
CA VAL A 124 0.91 -21.84 -12.62
C VAL A 124 -0.23 -22.70 -13.16
N LEU A 125 -0.70 -22.41 -14.35
CA LEU A 125 -1.78 -23.18 -14.97
C LEU A 125 -1.32 -24.56 -15.46
N GLY A 126 -0.01 -24.75 -15.65
CA GLY A 126 0.55 -25.91 -16.33
C GLY A 126 0.21 -25.95 -17.80
N HIS A 127 0.75 -26.94 -18.50
CA HIS A 127 0.44 -27.15 -19.91
C HIS A 127 -0.84 -27.99 -20.07
N ASP A 128 -1.66 -27.62 -21.03
CA ASP A 128 -2.80 -28.38 -21.51
C ASP A 128 -2.43 -28.95 -22.89
N TRP A 129 -1.78 -30.11 -22.86
CA TRP A 129 -1.23 -30.72 -24.05
C TRP A 129 -2.30 -31.29 -24.95
N GLY A 130 -2.28 -30.87 -26.22
CA GLY A 130 -3.08 -31.52 -27.27
C GLY A 130 -2.57 -32.91 -27.63
N ALA A 131 -3.24 -33.54 -28.58
CA ALA A 131 -2.83 -34.85 -29.07
C ALA A 131 -1.47 -34.80 -29.79
N TRP A 132 -0.73 -35.88 -29.68
CA TRP A 132 0.49 -36.08 -30.44
C TRP A 132 0.22 -36.13 -31.95
N LYS A 133 1.02 -35.45 -32.73
CA LYS A 133 0.98 -35.45 -34.22
C LYS A 133 2.30 -35.90 -34.76
N SER A 134 2.28 -36.87 -35.70
CA SER A 134 3.51 -37.35 -36.34
C SER A 134 4.12 -36.25 -37.21
N ASN A 135 5.43 -36.11 -37.16
CA ASN A 135 6.22 -35.21 -37.99
C ASN A 135 6.69 -35.86 -39.30
N GLY A 136 6.44 -37.18 -39.48
CA GLY A 136 6.85 -37.93 -40.68
C GLY A 136 8.35 -38.34 -40.71
N ASN A 137 9.13 -38.02 -39.62
CA ASN A 137 10.58 -38.21 -39.52
C ASN A 137 11.00 -38.96 -38.25
N VAL A 138 10.25 -39.96 -37.85
CA VAL A 138 10.42 -40.73 -36.60
C VAL A 138 10.28 -39.91 -35.32
N THR A 139 9.67 -38.73 -35.41
CA THR A 139 9.31 -37.89 -34.26
C THR A 139 7.83 -37.56 -34.29
N HIS A 140 7.28 -37.21 -33.13
CA HIS A 140 5.96 -36.63 -32.98
C HIS A 140 6.00 -35.42 -32.06
N THR A 141 5.08 -34.49 -32.28
CA THR A 141 5.00 -33.21 -31.55
C THR A 141 3.59 -33.03 -31.00
N ARG A 142 3.50 -32.51 -29.79
CA ARG A 142 2.25 -31.97 -29.24
C ARG A 142 2.40 -30.50 -28.91
N VAL A 143 1.30 -29.78 -28.93
CA VAL A 143 1.23 -28.33 -28.72
C VAL A 143 0.30 -28.06 -27.54
N CYS A 144 0.68 -27.13 -26.70
CA CYS A 144 -0.18 -26.70 -25.60
C CYS A 144 -1.39 -25.93 -26.13
N SER A 145 -2.60 -26.29 -25.67
CA SER A 145 -3.86 -25.62 -26.05
C SER A 145 -3.95 -24.18 -25.50
N ARG A 146 -3.25 -23.89 -24.38
CA ARG A 146 -3.24 -22.56 -23.77
C ARG A 146 -2.25 -21.60 -24.43
N ASP A 147 -1.16 -22.14 -24.96
CA ASP A 147 -0.13 -21.34 -25.65
C ASP A 147 0.52 -22.20 -26.74
N ALA A 148 0.24 -21.84 -27.98
CA ALA A 148 0.73 -22.58 -29.14
C ALA A 148 2.26 -22.49 -29.36
N SER A 149 2.94 -21.57 -28.68
CA SER A 149 4.41 -21.51 -28.68
C SER A 149 5.06 -22.61 -27.82
N HIS A 150 4.31 -23.14 -26.87
CA HIS A 150 4.74 -24.27 -26.06
C HIS A 150 4.54 -25.58 -26.80
N THR A 151 5.62 -26.19 -27.21
CA THR A 151 5.60 -27.45 -27.94
C THR A 151 6.52 -28.47 -27.26
N GLU A 152 6.17 -29.73 -27.37
CA GLU A 152 7.00 -30.84 -26.91
C GLU A 152 7.18 -31.83 -28.06
N THR A 153 8.40 -32.27 -28.29
CA THR A 153 8.73 -33.19 -29.38
C THR A 153 9.49 -34.37 -28.81
N GLU A 154 9.07 -35.56 -29.16
CA GLU A 154 9.69 -36.82 -28.77
C GLU A 154 9.96 -37.71 -29.98
N ASN A 155 10.88 -38.65 -29.82
CA ASN A 155 11.11 -39.71 -30.80
C ASN A 155 9.97 -40.73 -30.74
N CYS A 156 9.54 -41.24 -31.89
CA CYS A 156 8.66 -42.36 -31.94
C CYS A 156 9.37 -43.62 -31.39
N SER A 157 8.69 -44.34 -30.50
CA SER A 157 9.22 -45.54 -29.89
C SER A 157 8.13 -46.59 -29.81
N GLY A 158 8.51 -47.85 -29.79
CA GLY A 158 7.60 -48.99 -29.75
C GLY A 158 7.14 -49.49 -31.11
N GLY A 159 6.35 -50.51 -31.11
CA GLY A 159 5.93 -51.24 -32.29
C GLY A 159 7.01 -52.23 -32.77
N GLU A 160 6.61 -53.22 -33.52
CA GLU A 160 7.50 -54.16 -34.21
C GLU A 160 7.28 -54.09 -35.68
N ALA A 161 8.37 -54.03 -36.43
CA ALA A 161 8.29 -54.12 -37.91
C ALA A 161 7.87 -55.56 -38.31
N THR A 162 6.95 -55.63 -39.24
CA THR A 162 6.51 -56.88 -39.85
C THR A 162 6.85 -56.90 -41.31
N CYS A 163 6.68 -58.05 -42.00
CA CYS A 163 6.89 -58.14 -43.43
C CYS A 163 5.98 -57.16 -44.24
N THR A 164 4.90 -56.71 -43.61
CA THR A 164 3.87 -55.87 -44.29
C THR A 164 3.74 -54.49 -43.68
N ALA A 165 4.35 -54.15 -42.54
CA ALA A 165 4.27 -52.87 -41.89
C ALA A 165 5.63 -52.43 -41.33
N LYS A 166 5.93 -51.12 -41.44
CA LYS A 166 7.10 -50.52 -40.77
C LYS A 166 6.89 -50.50 -39.27
N GLU A 167 7.99 -50.48 -38.52
CA GLU A 167 8.04 -50.15 -37.11
C GLU A 167 7.50 -48.75 -36.87
N ILE A 168 6.71 -48.57 -35.83
CA ILE A 168 6.07 -47.28 -35.46
C ILE A 168 6.77 -46.68 -34.26
#